data_40e0db88e0e2cd70481db5ecb4fb1119
#
_entry.id   40e0db88e0e2cd70481db5ecb4fb1119
#
_cell.length_a   1.000
_cell.length_b   1.000
_cell.length_c   1.000
_cell.angle_alpha   90.00
_cell.angle_beta   90.00
_cell.angle_gamma   90.00
#
_symmetry.space_group_name_H-M   'P 1'
#
loop_
_entity.id
_entity.type
_entity.pdbx_description
1 polymer ?
#
loop_
_entity_poly.entity_id
_entity_poly.type
_entity_poly.pdbx_seq_one_letter_code
_entity_poly.pdbx_strand_id
1 'polypeptide(L)'
;MPSAGDDRAQVARWRAEFPITERLMYLNSCSLTPLPVRGAAALAAYAKTWTELGGRAWYQHWVGLLDDLRGDFAGVLGADLDEIALEPAVSAALVSIASSFDYTKRNKVVVADIDFPTDGHTWLALERQGVRVEFVHSPDGVTVPLELFERAVDDRTALVCTGHVYYTSGYIQDVKSLADICHRKGAALVVDAYQSIGAIPFDVHASGVDFLVGGTLKWLMGGPGMAFLYARRDRIAEAHPSAIGWWAMRDPFTFDVQHVDLAPNARRFEYGTPAVAAAYTSRAGIELLREIGIATVRSRHMLLSQRLLDGALAQGWDVGCVREAERRTPIITLRHSDPARVVDALRLQGCIADYRPGLVRLSPHHFNTEDEMDRTLELLAPLRETVPV
;
A
#
# COMPACT_ATOMS: atom_id res chain seq x y z
N MET A 1 -30.42 0.00 8.76
CA MET A 1 -29.60 0.84 7.88
C MET A 1 -29.65 2.26 8.42
N PRO A 2 -28.53 2.99 8.56
CA PRO A 2 -28.54 4.40 8.94
C PRO A 2 -29.39 5.19 7.94
N SER A 3 -30.03 6.26 8.39
CA SER A 3 -30.78 7.15 7.48
C SER A 3 -29.82 7.94 6.59
N ALA A 4 -30.26 8.38 5.40
CA ALA A 4 -29.44 9.21 4.50
C ALA A 4 -28.96 10.51 5.16
N GLY A 5 -29.63 11.00 6.20
CA GLY A 5 -29.23 12.15 7.01
C GLY A 5 -28.06 11.83 7.94
N ASP A 6 -28.06 10.65 8.55
CA ASP A 6 -26.96 10.18 9.43
C ASP A 6 -25.67 9.96 8.62
N ASP A 7 -25.79 9.48 7.40
CA ASP A 7 -24.65 9.23 6.51
C ASP A 7 -23.94 10.54 6.11
N ARG A 8 -24.71 11.59 5.75
CA ARG A 8 -24.15 12.91 5.42
C ARG A 8 -23.45 13.58 6.62
N ALA A 9 -24.03 13.50 7.80
CA ALA A 9 -23.42 14.05 9.02
C ALA A 9 -22.11 13.33 9.37
N GLN A 10 -22.07 12.03 9.17
CA GLN A 10 -20.87 11.22 9.40
C GLN A 10 -19.76 11.56 8.39
N VAL A 11 -20.09 11.68 7.11
CA VAL A 11 -19.13 12.11 6.07
C VAL A 11 -18.59 13.51 6.37
N ALA A 12 -19.44 14.45 6.78
CA ALA A 12 -19.01 15.80 7.16
C ALA A 12 -18.02 15.80 8.32
N ARG A 13 -18.23 14.94 9.34
CA ARG A 13 -17.29 14.75 10.45
C ARG A 13 -15.93 14.24 9.98
N TRP A 14 -15.88 13.23 9.10
CA TRP A 14 -14.61 12.73 8.58
C TRP A 14 -13.90 13.73 7.67
N ARG A 15 -14.69 14.47 6.89
CA ARG A 15 -14.20 15.50 5.99
C ARG A 15 -13.49 16.64 6.72
N ALA A 16 -13.93 16.96 7.94
CA ALA A 16 -13.31 17.98 8.81
C ALA A 16 -11.86 17.62 9.20
N GLU A 17 -11.48 16.34 9.16
CA GLU A 17 -10.07 15.93 9.33
C GLU A 17 -9.17 16.33 8.15
N PHE A 18 -9.74 16.72 7.00
CA PHE A 18 -9.00 17.00 5.77
C PHE A 18 -9.30 18.40 5.24
N PRO A 19 -8.68 19.48 5.78
CA PRO A 19 -8.99 20.88 5.42
C PRO A 19 -8.80 21.20 3.93
N ILE A 20 -7.99 20.45 3.20
CA ILE A 20 -7.83 20.59 1.75
C ILE A 20 -9.15 20.45 1.00
N THR A 21 -10.07 19.65 1.53
CA THR A 21 -11.37 19.35 0.92
C THR A 21 -12.36 20.52 0.93
N GLU A 22 -12.06 21.56 1.70
CA GLU A 22 -12.84 22.82 1.67
C GLU A 22 -12.63 23.59 0.36
N ARG A 23 -11.51 23.34 -0.33
CA ARG A 23 -11.10 24.08 -1.53
C ARG A 23 -10.96 23.22 -2.77
N LEU A 24 -10.69 21.92 -2.59
CA LEU A 24 -10.33 21.02 -3.69
C LEU A 24 -11.13 19.72 -3.59
N MET A 25 -11.56 19.22 -4.75
CA MET A 25 -12.01 17.83 -4.91
C MET A 25 -10.77 16.93 -5.02
N TYR A 26 -10.42 16.23 -3.94
CA TYR A 26 -9.19 15.47 -3.88
C TYR A 26 -9.44 13.99 -4.22
N LEU A 27 -9.06 13.58 -5.42
CA LEU A 27 -9.27 12.22 -5.96
C LEU A 27 -7.94 11.51 -6.28
N ASN A 28 -6.95 11.68 -5.41
CA ASN A 28 -5.60 11.13 -5.63
C ASN A 28 -5.05 10.34 -4.41
N SER A 29 -5.93 9.72 -3.63
CA SER A 29 -5.53 8.98 -2.42
C SER A 29 -4.68 7.74 -2.70
N CYS A 30 -4.78 7.15 -3.90
CA CYS A 30 -3.91 6.05 -4.33
C CYS A 30 -2.45 6.47 -4.58
N SER A 31 -2.16 7.77 -4.62
CA SER A 31 -0.80 8.31 -4.70
C SER A 31 -0.32 8.82 -3.34
N LEU A 32 -1.07 9.75 -2.75
CA LEU A 32 -0.82 10.33 -1.43
C LEU A 32 -2.15 10.81 -0.86
N THR A 33 -2.55 10.36 0.32
CA THR A 33 -3.70 10.93 1.02
C THR A 33 -3.29 12.25 1.69
N PRO A 34 -4.15 13.29 1.69
CA PRO A 34 -3.86 14.55 2.36
C PRO A 34 -3.61 14.34 3.85
N LEU A 35 -2.77 15.19 4.44
CA LEU A 35 -2.48 15.16 5.86
C LEU A 35 -3.76 15.47 6.68
N PRO A 36 -4.22 14.57 7.56
CA PRO A 36 -5.34 14.85 8.44
C PRO A 36 -4.94 15.84 9.55
N VAL A 37 -5.92 16.55 10.13
CA VAL A 37 -5.72 17.47 11.26
C VAL A 37 -4.97 16.80 12.41
N ARG A 38 -5.36 15.57 12.78
CA ARG A 38 -4.68 14.78 13.82
C ARG A 38 -3.24 14.43 13.44
N GLY A 39 -2.94 14.23 12.15
CA GLY A 39 -1.58 14.01 11.66
C GLY A 39 -0.70 15.27 11.84
N ALA A 40 -1.24 16.45 11.56
CA ALA A 40 -0.54 17.71 11.81
C ALA A 40 -0.29 17.92 13.32
N ALA A 41 -1.26 17.60 14.17
CA ALA A 41 -1.11 17.64 15.63
C ALA A 41 -0.05 16.65 16.12
N ALA A 42 0.01 15.44 15.54
CA ALA A 42 1.02 14.43 15.85
C ALA A 42 2.44 14.90 15.50
N LEU A 43 2.63 15.59 14.36
CA LEU A 43 3.92 16.21 14.01
C LEU A 43 4.33 17.30 15.01
N ALA A 44 3.39 18.11 15.46
CA ALA A 44 3.65 19.11 16.50
C ALA A 44 4.05 18.46 17.83
N ALA A 45 3.40 17.35 18.20
CA ALA A 45 3.75 16.59 19.41
C ALA A 45 5.15 15.98 19.31
N TYR A 46 5.53 15.43 18.15
CA TYR A 46 6.90 14.99 17.89
C TYR A 46 7.91 16.12 18.10
N ALA A 47 7.69 17.26 17.44
CA ALA A 47 8.59 18.41 17.54
C ALA A 47 8.73 18.90 19.00
N LYS A 48 7.61 18.96 19.74
CA LYS A 48 7.60 19.30 21.16
C LYS A 48 8.43 18.33 21.99
N THR A 49 8.19 17.03 21.83
CA THR A 49 8.92 15.98 22.58
C THR A 49 10.43 16.09 22.34
N TRP A 50 10.83 16.30 21.10
CA TRP A 50 12.24 16.47 20.74
C TRP A 50 12.85 17.73 21.36
N THR A 51 12.13 18.85 21.28
CA THR A 51 12.58 20.14 21.83
C THR A 51 12.78 20.08 23.36
N GLU A 52 11.87 19.41 24.07
CA GLU A 52 11.89 19.37 25.54
C GLU A 52 12.86 18.32 26.09
N LEU A 53 13.05 17.20 25.41
CA LEU A 53 13.78 16.05 25.94
C LEU A 53 15.12 15.78 25.25
N GLY A 54 15.31 16.26 24.00
CA GLY A 54 16.48 15.92 23.21
C GLY A 54 16.66 14.39 23.10
N GLY A 55 17.86 13.89 23.31
CA GLY A 55 18.16 12.44 23.26
C GLY A 55 17.42 11.57 24.29
N ARG A 56 16.92 12.17 25.39
CA ARG A 56 16.12 11.42 26.39
C ARG A 56 14.76 10.94 25.83
N ALA A 57 14.29 11.59 24.76
CA ALA A 57 13.04 11.21 24.10
C ALA A 57 13.04 9.74 23.63
N TRP A 58 14.22 9.20 23.28
CA TRP A 58 14.35 7.79 22.90
C TRP A 58 13.84 6.86 23.99
N TYR A 59 14.32 7.01 25.20
CA TYR A 59 14.01 6.09 26.30
C TYR A 59 12.67 6.39 26.96
N GLN A 60 12.21 7.63 26.92
CA GLN A 60 10.99 8.03 27.62
C GLN A 60 9.73 7.91 26.78
N HIS A 61 9.84 7.99 25.43
CA HIS A 61 8.69 8.07 24.54
C HIS A 61 8.84 7.26 23.24
N TRP A 62 9.97 7.41 22.51
CA TRP A 62 10.01 6.97 21.12
C TRP A 62 10.11 5.46 20.96
N VAL A 63 10.84 4.76 21.82
CA VAL A 63 10.89 3.29 21.77
C VAL A 63 9.50 2.70 21.98
N GLY A 64 8.78 3.17 23.01
CA GLY A 64 7.41 2.74 23.26
C GLY A 64 6.44 3.09 22.12
N LEU A 65 6.57 4.30 21.53
CA LEU A 65 5.79 4.71 20.36
C LEU A 65 5.99 3.76 19.17
N LEU A 66 7.21 3.30 18.93
CA LEU A 66 7.51 2.37 17.83
C LEU A 66 6.92 0.98 18.10
N ASP A 67 6.94 0.52 19.35
CA ASP A 67 6.29 -0.74 19.72
C ASP A 67 4.77 -0.65 19.61
N ASP A 68 4.18 0.47 20.02
CA ASP A 68 2.75 0.74 19.81
C ASP A 68 2.40 0.75 18.31
N LEU A 69 3.23 1.36 17.45
CA LEU A 69 2.99 1.37 16.01
C LEU A 69 3.04 -0.05 15.41
N ARG A 70 3.95 -0.93 15.88
CA ARG A 70 3.93 -2.36 15.49
C ARG A 70 2.60 -3.00 15.85
N GLY A 71 2.10 -2.73 17.08
CA GLY A 71 0.78 -3.17 17.51
C GLY A 71 -0.35 -2.62 16.65
N ASP A 72 -0.24 -1.38 16.20
CA ASP A 72 -1.20 -0.75 15.31
C ASP A 72 -1.24 -1.46 13.94
N PHE A 73 -0.08 -1.76 13.33
CA PHE A 73 -0.02 -2.54 12.11
C PHE A 73 -0.51 -3.98 12.31
N ALA A 74 -0.09 -4.65 13.39
CA ALA A 74 -0.56 -5.99 13.70
C ALA A 74 -2.10 -6.04 13.76
N GLY A 75 -2.72 -5.07 14.43
CA GLY A 75 -4.18 -4.98 14.53
C GLY A 75 -4.89 -4.74 13.19
N VAL A 76 -4.28 -3.97 12.26
CA VAL A 76 -4.85 -3.73 10.92
C VAL A 76 -4.72 -4.95 10.01
N LEU A 77 -3.68 -5.75 10.20
CA LEU A 77 -3.32 -6.89 9.36
C LEU A 77 -3.85 -8.24 9.86
N GLY A 78 -4.35 -8.30 11.10
CA GLY A 78 -4.65 -9.57 11.76
C GLY A 78 -3.39 -10.39 12.09
N ALA A 79 -2.26 -9.71 12.29
CA ALA A 79 -0.96 -10.31 12.60
C ALA A 79 -0.68 -10.34 14.11
N ASP A 80 0.33 -11.14 14.50
CA ASP A 80 0.95 -11.01 15.82
C ASP A 80 2.00 -9.89 15.83
N LEU A 81 2.23 -9.27 16.98
CA LEU A 81 3.22 -8.19 17.15
C LEU A 81 4.62 -8.59 16.67
N ASP A 82 5.01 -9.84 16.94
CA ASP A 82 6.32 -10.40 16.60
C ASP A 82 6.53 -10.64 15.09
N GLU A 83 5.46 -10.54 14.31
CA GLU A 83 5.49 -10.72 12.86
C GLU A 83 5.66 -9.39 12.09
N ILE A 84 5.75 -8.24 12.81
CA ILE A 84 5.82 -6.90 12.21
C ILE A 84 7.20 -6.28 12.41
N ALA A 85 7.78 -5.80 11.31
CA ALA A 85 8.93 -4.90 11.28
C ALA A 85 8.54 -3.51 10.77
N LEU A 86 9.23 -2.47 11.23
CA LEU A 86 9.06 -1.10 10.78
C LEU A 86 10.14 -0.74 9.77
N GLU A 87 9.73 -0.22 8.63
CA GLU A 87 10.60 0.06 7.50
C GLU A 87 10.47 1.52 7.04
N PRO A 88 11.53 2.14 6.51
CA PRO A 88 11.43 3.51 6.01
C PRO A 88 10.66 3.62 4.69
N ALA A 89 10.58 2.53 3.94
CA ALA A 89 9.88 2.45 2.66
C ALA A 89 9.65 0.99 2.27
N VAL A 90 8.64 0.72 1.43
CA VAL A 90 8.41 -0.62 0.84
C VAL A 90 9.62 -1.13 0.08
N SER A 91 10.33 -0.25 -0.64
CA SER A 91 11.57 -0.64 -1.33
C SER A 91 12.64 -1.18 -0.37
N ALA A 92 12.77 -0.61 0.83
CA ALA A 92 13.70 -1.09 1.85
C ALA A 92 13.24 -2.46 2.38
N ALA A 93 11.95 -2.61 2.68
CA ALA A 93 11.36 -3.88 3.11
C ALA A 93 11.62 -5.00 2.10
N LEU A 94 11.38 -4.74 0.80
CA LEU A 94 11.65 -5.71 -0.27
C LEU A 94 13.13 -6.08 -0.37
N VAL A 95 14.05 -5.11 -0.22
CA VAL A 95 15.50 -5.38 -0.20
C VAL A 95 15.88 -6.22 1.01
N SER A 96 15.32 -5.96 2.20
CA SER A 96 15.55 -6.76 3.39
C SER A 96 15.07 -8.21 3.18
N ILE A 97 13.85 -8.39 2.66
CA ILE A 97 13.33 -9.72 2.28
C ILE A 97 14.26 -10.40 1.26
N ALA A 98 14.60 -9.71 0.18
CA ALA A 98 15.42 -10.26 -0.89
C ALA A 98 16.79 -10.72 -0.38
N SER A 99 17.39 -9.99 0.56
CA SER A 99 18.67 -10.32 1.16
C SER A 99 18.64 -11.53 2.10
N SER A 100 17.46 -12.02 2.46
CA SER A 100 17.29 -13.18 3.36
C SER A 100 17.19 -14.52 2.63
N PHE A 101 17.10 -14.52 1.29
CA PHE A 101 16.97 -15.73 0.49
C PHE A 101 18.34 -16.27 0.02
N ASP A 102 18.48 -17.59 0.01
CA ASP A 102 19.56 -18.30 -0.66
C ASP A 102 19.16 -18.68 -2.09
N TYR A 103 19.69 -17.94 -3.07
CA TYR A 103 19.41 -18.15 -4.49
C TYR A 103 20.29 -19.23 -5.14
N THR A 104 21.13 -19.93 -4.41
CA THR A 104 21.99 -20.99 -4.98
C THR A 104 21.23 -22.22 -5.44
N LYS A 105 20.13 -22.56 -4.77
CA LYS A 105 19.29 -23.72 -5.07
C LYS A 105 18.08 -23.35 -5.91
N ARG A 106 17.42 -22.25 -5.56
CA ARG A 106 16.24 -21.72 -6.23
C ARG A 106 16.50 -20.27 -6.58
N ASN A 107 16.66 -19.98 -7.85
CA ASN A 107 17.10 -18.65 -8.29
C ASN A 107 16.09 -17.93 -9.18
N LYS A 108 14.91 -18.48 -9.37
CA LYS A 108 13.87 -17.83 -10.15
C LYS A 108 12.94 -17.02 -9.23
N VAL A 109 12.66 -15.79 -9.64
CA VAL A 109 11.65 -14.90 -9.05
C VAL A 109 10.60 -14.59 -10.11
N VAL A 110 9.34 -14.72 -9.76
CA VAL A 110 8.21 -14.43 -10.66
C VAL A 110 7.55 -13.12 -10.24
N VAL A 111 7.30 -12.22 -11.19
CA VAL A 111 6.71 -10.88 -10.98
C VAL A 111 5.68 -10.61 -12.08
N ALA A 112 4.59 -9.88 -11.79
CA ALA A 112 3.69 -9.45 -12.85
C ALA A 112 4.18 -8.17 -13.53
N ASP A 113 3.98 -8.05 -14.85
CA ASP A 113 4.45 -6.89 -15.64
C ASP A 113 3.65 -5.60 -15.37
N ILE A 114 2.52 -5.70 -14.67
CA ILE A 114 1.70 -4.56 -14.24
C ILE A 114 1.85 -4.25 -12.75
N ASP A 115 2.79 -4.88 -12.06
CA ASP A 115 3.16 -4.54 -10.69
C ASP A 115 3.80 -3.14 -10.60
N PHE A 116 3.90 -2.62 -9.38
CA PHE A 116 4.61 -1.37 -9.18
C PHE A 116 6.12 -1.57 -9.49
N PRO A 117 6.80 -0.60 -10.13
CA PRO A 117 8.18 -0.80 -10.61
C PRO A 117 9.16 -1.33 -9.57
N THR A 118 9.00 -0.98 -8.29
CA THR A 118 9.85 -1.49 -7.20
C THR A 118 9.81 -3.01 -7.09
N ASP A 119 8.64 -3.63 -7.33
CA ASP A 119 8.45 -5.08 -7.22
C ASP A 119 9.28 -5.85 -8.25
N GLY A 120 9.48 -5.26 -9.44
CA GLY A 120 10.39 -5.80 -10.45
C GLY A 120 11.85 -5.40 -10.24
N HIS A 121 12.11 -4.11 -9.98
CA HIS A 121 13.46 -3.56 -9.88
C HIS A 121 14.29 -4.18 -8.77
N THR A 122 13.67 -4.52 -7.64
CA THR A 122 14.37 -5.17 -6.51
C THR A 122 15.04 -6.46 -6.95
N TRP A 123 14.35 -7.30 -7.72
CA TRP A 123 14.85 -8.60 -8.15
C TRP A 123 15.76 -8.52 -9.37
N LEU A 124 15.46 -7.63 -10.32
CA LEU A 124 16.33 -7.36 -11.47
C LEU A 124 17.73 -6.89 -11.02
N ALA A 125 17.81 -6.12 -9.94
CA ALA A 125 19.09 -5.70 -9.38
C ALA A 125 19.95 -6.88 -8.89
N LEU A 126 19.34 -8.02 -8.60
CA LEU A 126 20.02 -9.24 -8.14
C LEU A 126 20.43 -10.19 -9.29
N GLU A 127 20.14 -9.88 -10.55
CA GLU A 127 20.54 -10.71 -11.70
C GLU A 127 22.06 -10.94 -11.74
N ARG A 128 22.85 -9.95 -11.31
CA ARG A 128 24.32 -10.08 -11.18
C ARG A 128 24.75 -11.11 -10.15
N GLN A 129 23.84 -11.50 -9.25
CA GLN A 129 24.04 -12.54 -8.24
C GLN A 129 23.43 -13.88 -8.65
N GLY A 130 22.98 -14.01 -9.92
CA GLY A 130 22.44 -15.23 -10.47
C GLY A 130 20.91 -15.41 -10.33
N VAL A 131 20.20 -14.42 -9.80
CA VAL A 131 18.73 -14.41 -9.79
C VAL A 131 18.22 -14.28 -11.23
N ARG A 132 17.14 -14.98 -11.54
CA ARG A 132 16.43 -14.90 -12.82
C ARG A 132 15.02 -14.38 -12.58
N VAL A 133 14.67 -13.26 -13.18
CA VAL A 133 13.33 -12.70 -13.10
C VAL A 133 12.50 -13.16 -14.29
N GLU A 134 11.36 -13.77 -14.01
CA GLU A 134 10.36 -14.14 -15.00
C GLU A 134 9.12 -13.25 -14.84
N PHE A 135 8.76 -12.53 -15.89
CA PHE A 135 7.57 -11.69 -15.88
C PHE A 135 6.35 -12.45 -16.38
N VAL A 136 5.30 -12.44 -15.56
CA VAL A 136 3.96 -12.85 -15.97
C VAL A 136 3.29 -11.68 -16.65
N HIS A 137 2.94 -11.85 -17.92
CA HIS A 137 2.35 -10.78 -18.73
C HIS A 137 0.84 -10.74 -18.61
N SER A 138 0.32 -9.58 -18.20
CA SER A 138 -1.12 -9.30 -18.17
C SER A 138 -1.69 -9.35 -19.61
N PRO A 139 -2.79 -10.06 -19.86
CA PRO A 139 -3.39 -10.14 -21.21
C PRO A 139 -4.12 -8.86 -21.63
N ASP A 140 -4.48 -8.00 -20.68
CA ASP A 140 -5.33 -6.82 -20.89
C ASP A 140 -4.78 -5.53 -20.27
N GLY A 141 -3.64 -5.63 -19.54
CA GLY A 141 -3.07 -4.53 -18.78
C GLY A 141 -3.88 -4.15 -17.53
N VAL A 142 -4.86 -4.99 -17.14
CA VAL A 142 -5.79 -4.75 -16.03
C VAL A 142 -5.73 -5.85 -14.99
N THR A 143 -5.72 -7.11 -15.43
CA THR A 143 -5.78 -8.32 -14.59
C THR A 143 -4.59 -9.24 -14.85
N VAL A 144 -4.25 -10.08 -13.86
CA VAL A 144 -3.30 -11.19 -14.03
C VAL A 144 -3.97 -12.46 -13.54
N PRO A 145 -4.49 -13.31 -14.45
CA PRO A 145 -5.11 -14.59 -14.10
C PRO A 145 -4.14 -15.52 -13.37
N LEU A 146 -4.65 -16.27 -12.38
CA LEU A 146 -3.87 -17.21 -11.56
C LEU A 146 -3.16 -18.29 -12.40
N GLU A 147 -3.78 -18.72 -13.51
CA GLU A 147 -3.24 -19.72 -14.42
C GLU A 147 -1.91 -19.29 -15.04
N LEU A 148 -1.65 -17.98 -15.14
CA LEU A 148 -0.38 -17.47 -15.61
C LEU A 148 0.73 -17.67 -14.56
N PHE A 149 0.44 -17.40 -13.31
CA PHE A 149 1.36 -17.71 -12.20
C PHE A 149 1.57 -19.23 -12.05
N GLU A 150 0.51 -20.03 -12.16
CA GLU A 150 0.62 -21.49 -12.05
C GLU A 150 1.55 -22.09 -13.12
N ARG A 151 1.57 -21.52 -14.33
CA ARG A 151 2.52 -21.91 -15.39
C ARG A 151 3.93 -21.43 -15.14
N ALA A 152 4.09 -20.23 -14.54
CA ALA A 152 5.38 -19.64 -14.29
C ALA A 152 6.09 -20.23 -13.06
N VAL A 153 5.35 -20.67 -12.04
CA VAL A 153 5.94 -21.21 -10.79
C VAL A 153 6.36 -22.67 -10.95
N ASP A 154 7.66 -22.94 -10.80
CA ASP A 154 8.25 -24.28 -10.89
C ASP A 154 9.21 -24.56 -9.71
N ASP A 155 9.89 -25.70 -9.74
CA ASP A 155 10.79 -26.16 -8.68
C ASP A 155 12.05 -25.30 -8.51
N ARG A 156 12.35 -24.39 -9.46
CA ARG A 156 13.44 -23.40 -9.37
C ARG A 156 12.97 -22.08 -8.79
N THR A 157 11.66 -21.88 -8.63
CA THR A 157 11.10 -20.63 -8.14
C THR A 157 11.39 -20.48 -6.64
N ALA A 158 12.16 -19.45 -6.28
CA ALA A 158 12.40 -19.08 -4.89
C ALA A 158 11.17 -18.41 -4.31
N LEU A 159 10.61 -17.43 -5.05
CA LEU A 159 9.43 -16.69 -4.63
C LEU A 159 8.65 -16.10 -5.83
N VAL A 160 7.40 -15.74 -5.55
CA VAL A 160 6.58 -14.82 -6.35
C VAL A 160 6.52 -13.50 -5.60
N CYS A 161 6.71 -12.37 -6.29
CA CYS A 161 6.48 -11.03 -5.75
C CYS A 161 5.43 -10.34 -6.63
N THR A 162 4.33 -9.87 -6.03
CA THR A 162 3.26 -9.19 -6.77
C THR A 162 2.41 -8.31 -5.87
N GLY A 163 1.73 -7.34 -6.45
CA GLY A 163 0.77 -6.49 -5.74
C GLY A 163 -0.50 -7.24 -5.36
N HIS A 164 -1.00 -7.03 -4.13
CA HIS A 164 -2.37 -7.44 -3.79
C HIS A 164 -3.39 -6.66 -4.62
N VAL A 165 -3.08 -5.39 -4.91
CA VAL A 165 -3.91 -4.52 -5.75
C VAL A 165 -3.01 -3.83 -6.76
N TYR A 166 -3.28 -4.02 -8.05
CA TYR A 166 -2.49 -3.36 -9.09
C TYR A 166 -2.78 -1.87 -9.15
N TYR A 167 -1.72 -1.07 -9.08
CA TYR A 167 -1.80 0.38 -8.89
C TYR A 167 -2.37 1.16 -10.08
N THR A 168 -2.40 0.54 -11.25
CA THR A 168 -2.96 1.12 -12.48
C THR A 168 -4.43 0.79 -12.67
N SER A 169 -4.86 -0.41 -12.27
CA SER A 169 -6.21 -0.92 -12.57
C SER A 169 -7.13 -1.02 -11.34
N GLY A 170 -6.54 -1.01 -10.14
CA GLY A 170 -7.29 -1.25 -8.90
C GLY A 170 -7.76 -2.71 -8.75
N TYR A 171 -7.38 -3.62 -9.65
CA TYR A 171 -7.72 -5.03 -9.58
C TYR A 171 -7.17 -5.68 -8.31
N ILE A 172 -8.01 -6.45 -7.62
CA ILE A 172 -7.67 -7.19 -6.41
C ILE A 172 -7.26 -8.60 -6.83
N GLN A 173 -5.99 -8.97 -6.61
CA GLN A 173 -5.46 -10.30 -6.86
C GLN A 173 -5.91 -11.28 -5.77
N ASP A 174 -6.25 -12.51 -6.15
CA ASP A 174 -6.54 -13.59 -5.22
C ASP A 174 -5.22 -14.15 -4.64
N VAL A 175 -4.73 -13.47 -3.59
CA VAL A 175 -3.46 -13.83 -2.94
C VAL A 175 -3.54 -15.15 -2.18
N LYS A 176 -4.74 -15.58 -1.73
CA LYS A 176 -4.92 -16.87 -1.06
C LYS A 176 -4.64 -18.01 -2.03
N SER A 177 -5.30 -18.00 -3.17
CA SER A 177 -5.08 -19.03 -4.22
C SER A 177 -3.66 -18.96 -4.77
N LEU A 178 -3.07 -17.75 -4.87
CA LEU A 178 -1.69 -17.58 -5.29
C LEU A 178 -0.69 -18.15 -4.26
N ALA A 179 -0.94 -17.99 -2.96
CA ALA A 179 -0.15 -18.62 -1.91
C ALA A 179 -0.17 -20.16 -2.04
N ASP A 180 -1.35 -20.74 -2.28
CA ASP A 180 -1.50 -22.18 -2.48
C ASP A 180 -0.71 -22.67 -3.73
N ILE A 181 -0.67 -21.89 -4.81
CA ILE A 181 0.14 -22.17 -6.01
C ILE A 181 1.62 -22.18 -5.65
N CYS A 182 2.11 -21.14 -4.97
CA CYS A 182 3.51 -21.00 -4.57
C CYS A 182 3.94 -22.17 -3.66
N HIS A 183 3.15 -22.42 -2.62
CA HIS A 183 3.49 -23.42 -1.59
C HIS A 183 3.51 -24.84 -2.13
N ARG A 184 2.64 -25.21 -3.10
CA ARG A 184 2.69 -26.52 -3.76
C ARG A 184 4.04 -26.79 -4.44
N LYS A 185 4.76 -25.73 -4.80
CA LYS A 185 6.09 -25.80 -5.43
C LYS A 185 7.23 -25.45 -4.46
N GLY A 186 6.91 -25.16 -3.21
CA GLY A 186 7.89 -24.74 -2.19
C GLY A 186 8.48 -23.34 -2.44
N ALA A 187 7.81 -22.51 -3.23
CA ALA A 187 8.13 -21.09 -3.40
C ALA A 187 7.46 -20.26 -2.31
N ALA A 188 8.06 -19.12 -1.95
CA ALA A 188 7.44 -18.16 -1.07
C ALA A 188 6.54 -17.18 -1.84
N LEU A 189 5.58 -16.54 -1.15
CA LEU A 189 4.78 -15.45 -1.68
C LEU A 189 5.09 -14.15 -0.93
N VAL A 190 5.59 -13.15 -1.65
CA VAL A 190 5.81 -11.77 -1.21
C VAL A 190 4.74 -10.89 -1.85
N VAL A 191 4.00 -10.14 -1.05
CA VAL A 191 2.88 -9.33 -1.53
C VAL A 191 3.09 -7.85 -1.20
N ASP A 192 3.05 -6.99 -2.21
CA ASP A 192 2.92 -5.55 -2.02
C ASP A 192 1.45 -5.18 -1.78
N ALA A 193 1.15 -4.78 -0.56
CA ALA A 193 -0.17 -4.39 -0.09
C ALA A 193 -0.38 -2.87 -0.04
N TYR A 194 0.49 -2.09 -0.66
CA TYR A 194 0.45 -0.62 -0.59
C TYR A 194 -0.86 0.00 -1.09
N GLN A 195 -1.56 -0.67 -2.02
CA GLN A 195 -2.84 -0.21 -2.55
C GLN A 195 -4.05 -0.91 -1.91
N SER A 196 -3.83 -1.84 -0.98
CA SER A 196 -4.92 -2.61 -0.37
C SER A 196 -5.15 -2.28 1.10
N ILE A 197 -4.09 -2.18 1.92
CA ILE A 197 -4.23 -1.98 3.37
C ILE A 197 -4.75 -0.57 3.65
N GLY A 198 -5.88 -0.52 4.37
CA GLY A 198 -6.65 0.70 4.60
C GLY A 198 -7.74 0.97 3.55
N ALA A 199 -7.72 0.27 2.40
CA ALA A 199 -8.77 0.36 1.37
C ALA A 199 -9.75 -0.82 1.41
N ILE A 200 -9.25 -2.01 1.72
CA ILE A 200 -10.02 -3.26 1.82
C ILE A 200 -9.64 -4.03 3.08
N PRO A 201 -10.55 -4.83 3.68
CA PRO A 201 -10.19 -5.74 4.75
C PRO A 201 -9.15 -6.76 4.30
N PHE A 202 -8.20 -7.08 5.18
CA PHE A 202 -7.19 -8.09 4.92
C PHE A 202 -6.82 -8.81 6.22
N ASP A 203 -6.52 -10.11 6.14
CA ASP A 203 -6.03 -10.94 7.23
C ASP A 203 -4.86 -11.77 6.71
N VAL A 204 -3.67 -11.53 7.28
CA VAL A 204 -2.44 -12.17 6.81
C VAL A 204 -2.44 -13.67 7.05
N HIS A 205 -3.00 -14.13 8.17
CA HIS A 205 -3.03 -15.54 8.50
C HIS A 205 -4.00 -16.31 7.59
N ALA A 206 -5.17 -15.73 7.31
CA ALA A 206 -6.15 -16.32 6.39
C ALA A 206 -5.65 -16.34 4.93
N SER A 207 -4.85 -15.34 4.54
CA SER A 207 -4.32 -15.21 3.17
C SER A 207 -3.20 -16.20 2.85
N GLY A 208 -2.47 -16.67 3.88
CA GLY A 208 -1.35 -17.59 3.70
C GLY A 208 -0.09 -16.95 3.09
N VAL A 209 0.00 -15.63 3.00
CA VAL A 209 1.21 -14.94 2.50
C VAL A 209 2.41 -15.21 3.40
N ASP A 210 3.61 -15.32 2.80
CA ASP A 210 4.85 -15.50 3.55
C ASP A 210 5.40 -14.16 4.04
N PHE A 211 5.33 -13.14 3.18
CA PHE A 211 5.73 -11.76 3.47
C PHE A 211 4.72 -10.79 2.87
N LEU A 212 4.41 -9.73 3.63
CA LEU A 212 3.57 -8.64 3.15
C LEU A 212 4.27 -7.31 3.43
N VAL A 213 4.29 -6.42 2.45
CA VAL A 213 4.84 -5.07 2.62
C VAL A 213 3.79 -4.02 2.28
N GLY A 214 3.87 -2.89 2.94
CA GLY A 214 2.98 -1.77 2.66
C GLY A 214 3.42 -0.51 3.41
N GLY A 215 2.77 0.61 3.14
CA GLY A 215 3.17 1.88 3.76
C GLY A 215 1.97 2.77 4.07
N THR A 216 2.23 3.82 4.84
CA THR A 216 1.19 4.63 5.46
C THR A 216 0.71 5.82 4.64
N LEU A 217 1.42 6.22 3.59
CA LEU A 217 1.16 7.48 2.88
C LEU A 217 -0.15 7.51 2.07
N LYS A 218 -0.74 6.34 1.77
CA LYS A 218 -1.96 6.23 0.96
C LYS A 218 -3.17 6.00 1.86
N TRP A 219 -3.76 4.82 1.82
CA TRP A 219 -5.03 4.48 2.46
C TRP A 219 -4.99 4.45 3.99
N LEU A 220 -3.79 4.37 4.59
CA LEU A 220 -3.57 4.47 6.04
C LEU A 220 -3.40 5.92 6.53
N MET A 221 -3.38 6.92 5.65
CA MET A 221 -3.42 8.37 5.96
C MET A 221 -2.27 8.87 6.84
N GLY A 222 -1.15 8.13 6.91
CA GLY A 222 -0.04 8.40 7.84
C GLY A 222 1.13 9.21 7.25
N GLY A 223 1.07 9.56 5.95
CA GLY A 223 2.15 10.27 5.27
C GLY A 223 3.37 9.40 4.89
N PRO A 224 4.38 9.98 4.22
CA PRO A 224 5.56 9.28 3.75
C PRO A 224 6.57 9.02 4.88
N GLY A 225 7.45 8.02 4.66
CA GLY A 225 8.58 7.73 5.53
C GLY A 225 8.35 6.58 6.52
N MET A 226 7.18 5.93 6.47
CA MET A 226 6.88 4.74 7.25
C MET A 226 6.23 3.66 6.39
N ALA A 227 6.78 2.46 6.48
CA ALA A 227 6.27 1.23 5.91
C ALA A 227 6.31 0.12 6.97
N PHE A 228 5.62 -0.96 6.72
CA PHE A 228 5.69 -2.19 7.50
C PHE A 228 6.14 -3.34 6.61
N LEU A 229 6.76 -4.32 7.25
CA LEU A 229 7.00 -5.65 6.73
C LEU A 229 6.36 -6.64 7.71
N TYR A 230 5.43 -7.43 7.22
CA TYR A 230 4.97 -8.64 7.88
C TYR A 230 5.78 -9.82 7.37
N ALA A 231 6.22 -10.67 8.28
CA ALA A 231 6.83 -11.95 7.95
C ALA A 231 6.15 -13.06 8.76
N ARG A 232 5.71 -14.12 8.07
CA ARG A 232 5.11 -15.28 8.72
C ARG A 232 6.11 -15.92 9.69
N ARG A 233 5.65 -16.37 10.84
CA ARG A 233 6.48 -16.83 11.97
C ARG A 233 7.55 -17.88 11.60
N ASP A 234 7.21 -18.85 10.76
CA ASP A 234 8.15 -19.86 10.28
C ASP A 234 9.23 -19.26 9.38
N ARG A 235 8.86 -18.27 8.55
CA ARG A 235 9.82 -17.53 7.71
C ARG A 235 10.78 -16.67 8.52
N ILE A 236 10.32 -16.08 9.62
CA ILE A 236 11.20 -15.33 10.53
C ILE A 236 12.31 -16.24 11.08
N ALA A 237 11.96 -17.47 11.50
CA ALA A 237 12.93 -18.40 12.08
C ALA A 237 14.03 -18.78 11.08
N GLU A 238 13.72 -18.88 9.80
CA GLU A 238 14.62 -19.26 8.71
C GLU A 238 15.40 -18.08 8.11
N ALA A 239 14.89 -16.84 8.28
CA ALA A 239 15.46 -15.67 7.61
C ALA A 239 16.78 -15.19 8.26
N HIS A 240 17.77 -14.97 7.41
CA HIS A 240 19.05 -14.36 7.76
C HIS A 240 19.35 -13.17 6.83
N PRO A 241 18.60 -12.05 6.98
CA PRO A 241 18.78 -10.91 6.09
C PRO A 241 20.20 -10.34 6.25
N SER A 242 20.84 -10.00 5.12
CA SER A 242 22.13 -9.32 5.09
C SER A 242 22.00 -7.80 4.95
N ALA A 243 20.85 -7.32 4.50
CA ALA A 243 20.52 -5.89 4.46
C ALA A 243 19.84 -5.49 5.77
N ILE A 244 20.62 -5.23 6.80
CA ILE A 244 20.19 -4.93 8.17
C ILE A 244 20.96 -3.72 8.74
N GLY A 245 20.46 -3.21 9.87
CA GLY A 245 21.18 -2.22 10.68
C GLY A 245 21.19 -2.58 12.15
N TRP A 246 21.69 -1.67 12.98
CA TRP A 246 21.84 -1.91 14.42
C TRP A 246 20.49 -2.16 15.13
N TRP A 247 19.36 -1.66 14.56
CA TRP A 247 18.03 -1.84 15.14
C TRP A 247 17.47 -3.26 14.96
N ALA A 248 18.07 -4.05 14.03
CA ALA A 248 17.71 -5.46 13.82
C ALA A 248 18.21 -6.41 14.90
N MET A 249 19.08 -5.92 15.81
CA MET A 249 19.65 -6.75 16.86
C MET A 249 18.64 -7.07 17.95
N ARG A 250 18.83 -8.19 18.65
CA ARG A 250 18.03 -8.61 19.81
C ARG A 250 17.92 -7.50 20.85
N ASP A 251 19.06 -6.94 21.22
CA ASP A 251 19.18 -5.74 22.04
C ASP A 251 20.07 -4.73 21.32
N PRO A 252 19.49 -3.73 20.62
CA PRO A 252 20.24 -2.74 19.88
C PRO A 252 21.09 -1.82 20.79
N PHE A 253 20.76 -1.72 22.09
CA PHE A 253 21.47 -0.86 23.02
C PHE A 253 22.70 -1.49 23.67
N THR A 254 23.04 -2.74 23.31
CA THR A 254 24.35 -3.33 23.65
C THR A 254 25.48 -2.71 22.86
N PHE A 255 25.17 -2.12 21.66
CA PHE A 255 26.15 -1.53 20.73
C PHE A 255 27.33 -2.46 20.40
N ASP A 256 27.10 -3.78 20.38
CA ASP A 256 28.12 -4.76 20.02
C ASP A 256 28.42 -4.68 18.51
N VAL A 257 29.66 -4.30 18.17
CA VAL A 257 30.11 -4.17 16.76
C VAL A 257 30.77 -5.44 16.23
N GLN A 258 30.98 -6.46 17.07
CA GLN A 258 31.71 -7.66 16.72
C GLN A 258 30.81 -8.85 16.40
N HIS A 259 29.56 -8.84 16.87
CA HIS A 259 28.66 -9.96 16.72
C HIS A 259 27.29 -9.50 16.18
N VAL A 260 26.72 -10.34 15.33
CA VAL A 260 25.35 -10.19 14.84
C VAL A 260 24.44 -11.15 15.61
N ASP A 261 23.68 -10.63 16.57
CA ASP A 261 22.63 -11.37 17.30
C ASP A 261 21.27 -10.80 16.90
N LEU A 262 20.70 -11.34 15.83
CA LEU A 262 19.43 -10.88 15.26
C LEU A 262 18.26 -11.05 16.25
N ALA A 263 17.33 -10.12 16.21
CA ALA A 263 16.07 -10.22 16.94
C ALA A 263 15.35 -11.55 16.61
N PRO A 264 14.71 -12.20 17.59
CA PRO A 264 14.01 -13.47 17.37
C PRO A 264 12.69 -13.33 16.60
N ASN A 265 12.24 -12.10 16.36
CA ASN A 265 11.00 -11.71 15.70
C ASN A 265 11.28 -10.93 14.41
N ALA A 266 10.24 -10.38 13.76
CA ALA A 266 10.35 -9.66 12.49
C ALA A 266 11.27 -8.42 12.55
N ARG A 267 11.58 -7.88 13.74
CA ARG A 267 12.56 -6.79 13.89
C ARG A 267 13.91 -7.10 13.26
N ARG A 268 14.27 -8.37 13.06
CA ARG A 268 15.51 -8.77 12.36
C ARG A 268 15.63 -8.22 10.93
N PHE A 269 14.54 -7.77 10.33
CA PHE A 269 14.52 -7.14 9.01
C PHE A 269 14.76 -5.63 9.06
N GLU A 270 14.76 -5.00 10.24
CA GLU A 270 14.85 -3.55 10.38
C GLU A 270 16.30 -3.05 10.15
N TYR A 271 16.40 -1.78 9.79
CA TYR A 271 17.67 -1.13 9.47
C TYR A 271 18.27 -0.38 10.67
N GLY A 272 18.48 0.91 10.47
CA GLY A 272 19.05 1.82 11.46
C GLY A 272 17.98 2.58 12.23
N THR A 273 18.30 3.82 12.56
CA THR A 273 17.43 4.68 13.33
C THR A 273 16.05 4.85 12.66
N PRO A 274 14.95 4.46 13.32
CA PRO A 274 13.61 4.57 12.74
C PRO A 274 13.18 6.02 12.48
N ALA A 275 12.30 6.22 11.49
CA ALA A 275 11.73 7.52 11.13
C ALA A 275 10.63 7.93 12.12
N VAL A 276 11.02 8.38 13.33
CA VAL A 276 10.11 8.66 14.45
C VAL A 276 9.01 9.65 14.09
N ALA A 277 9.32 10.72 13.36
CA ALA A 277 8.31 11.70 12.93
C ALA A 277 7.19 11.04 12.10
N ALA A 278 7.56 10.13 11.20
CA ALA A 278 6.61 9.35 10.40
C ALA A 278 5.82 8.34 11.26
N ALA A 279 6.39 7.82 12.35
CA ALA A 279 5.68 6.96 13.27
C ALA A 279 4.53 7.72 13.97
N TYR A 280 4.74 8.97 14.38
CA TYR A 280 3.67 9.80 14.95
C TYR A 280 2.50 10.00 13.98
N THR A 281 2.78 10.36 12.73
CA THR A 281 1.71 10.55 11.72
C THR A 281 1.04 9.25 11.33
N SER A 282 1.79 8.15 11.26
CA SER A 282 1.25 6.83 10.92
C SER A 282 0.24 6.35 11.96
N ARG A 283 0.56 6.48 13.25
CA ARG A 283 -0.38 6.15 14.31
C ARG A 283 -1.66 6.99 14.23
N ALA A 284 -1.53 8.30 14.01
CA ALA A 284 -2.68 9.18 13.86
C ALA A 284 -3.59 8.77 12.70
N GLY A 285 -3.02 8.37 11.55
CA GLY A 285 -3.79 7.87 10.41
C GLY A 285 -4.48 6.54 10.69
N ILE A 286 -3.78 5.57 11.30
CA ILE A 286 -4.34 4.26 11.66
C ILE A 286 -5.44 4.40 12.72
N GLU A 287 -5.28 5.31 13.70
CA GLU A 287 -6.32 5.61 14.68
C GLU A 287 -7.60 6.12 14.01
N LEU A 288 -7.47 7.04 13.05
CA LEU A 288 -8.61 7.52 12.26
C LEU A 288 -9.28 6.37 11.50
N LEU A 289 -8.50 5.50 10.86
CA LEU A 289 -9.03 4.32 10.18
C LEU A 289 -9.82 3.40 11.12
N ARG A 290 -9.31 3.19 12.34
CA ARG A 290 -10.00 2.37 13.36
C ARG A 290 -11.32 3.00 13.82
N GLU A 291 -11.35 4.32 14.02
CA GLU A 291 -12.57 5.05 14.39
C GLU A 291 -13.64 4.95 13.31
N ILE A 292 -13.26 5.04 12.05
CA ILE A 292 -14.18 4.92 10.90
C ILE A 292 -14.62 3.46 10.71
N GLY A 293 -13.70 2.53 10.85
CA GLY A 293 -13.86 1.11 10.57
C GLY A 293 -13.66 0.77 9.10
N ILE A 294 -12.82 -0.25 8.85
CA ILE A 294 -12.44 -0.65 7.47
C ILE A 294 -13.65 -1.04 6.60
N ALA A 295 -14.68 -1.64 7.18
CA ALA A 295 -15.90 -2.00 6.46
C ALA A 295 -16.65 -0.76 5.97
N THR A 296 -16.72 0.30 6.79
CA THR A 296 -17.31 1.59 6.42
C THR A 296 -16.48 2.27 5.31
N VAL A 297 -15.16 2.29 5.47
CA VAL A 297 -14.25 2.81 4.42
C VAL A 297 -14.49 2.07 3.11
N ARG A 298 -14.53 0.74 3.13
CA ARG A 298 -14.77 -0.08 1.93
C ARG A 298 -16.11 0.24 1.28
N SER A 299 -17.19 0.33 2.07
CA SER A 299 -18.52 0.65 1.57
C SER A 299 -18.57 2.02 0.89
N ARG A 300 -17.95 3.04 1.50
CA ARG A 300 -17.83 4.39 0.91
C ARG A 300 -16.98 4.38 -0.37
N HIS A 301 -15.86 3.69 -0.37
CA HIS A 301 -15.01 3.53 -1.55
C HIS A 301 -15.80 2.95 -2.72
N MET A 302 -16.59 1.91 -2.48
CA MET A 302 -17.40 1.29 -3.53
C MET A 302 -18.50 2.20 -4.04
N LEU A 303 -19.23 2.89 -3.16
CA LEU A 303 -20.27 3.84 -3.53
C LEU A 303 -19.71 4.93 -4.47
N LEU A 304 -18.64 5.60 -4.05
CA LEU A 304 -18.06 6.72 -4.79
C LEU A 304 -17.42 6.27 -6.12
N SER A 305 -16.65 5.18 -6.08
CA SER A 305 -16.00 4.69 -7.29
C SER A 305 -16.96 4.06 -8.28
N GLN A 306 -18.06 3.45 -7.81
CA GLN A 306 -19.11 2.95 -8.71
C GLN A 306 -19.80 4.11 -9.44
N ARG A 307 -20.12 5.19 -8.72
CA ARG A 307 -20.71 6.41 -9.33
C ARG A 307 -19.80 6.99 -10.41
N LEU A 308 -18.48 7.09 -10.15
CA LEU A 308 -17.51 7.54 -11.17
C LEU A 308 -17.45 6.59 -12.37
N LEU A 309 -17.41 5.29 -12.12
CA LEU A 309 -17.33 4.29 -13.18
C LEU A 309 -18.56 4.31 -14.07
N ASP A 310 -19.75 4.29 -13.48
CA ASP A 310 -21.03 4.29 -14.24
C ASP A 310 -21.17 5.57 -15.05
N GLY A 311 -20.86 6.73 -14.47
CA GLY A 311 -20.90 8.00 -15.17
C GLY A 311 -19.88 8.09 -16.30
N ALA A 312 -18.67 7.61 -16.11
CA ALA A 312 -17.64 7.57 -17.15
C ALA A 312 -18.06 6.64 -18.31
N LEU A 313 -18.59 5.47 -18.01
CA LEU A 313 -19.13 4.54 -19.01
C LEU A 313 -20.31 5.14 -19.78
N ALA A 314 -21.24 5.81 -19.09
CA ALA A 314 -22.37 6.49 -19.72
C ALA A 314 -21.93 7.62 -20.66
N GLN A 315 -20.83 8.29 -20.33
CA GLN A 315 -20.19 9.28 -21.19
C GLN A 315 -19.37 8.64 -22.34
N GLY A 316 -19.21 7.31 -22.37
CA GLY A 316 -18.45 6.58 -23.39
C GLY A 316 -16.93 6.62 -23.23
N TRP A 317 -16.42 6.80 -22.01
CA TRP A 317 -15.00 6.63 -21.71
C TRP A 317 -14.57 5.17 -21.86
N ASP A 318 -13.38 4.93 -22.41
CA ASP A 318 -12.70 3.65 -22.34
C ASP A 318 -12.06 3.50 -20.95
N VAL A 319 -12.47 2.48 -20.18
CA VAL A 319 -12.01 2.29 -18.81
C VAL A 319 -10.85 1.28 -18.75
N GLY A 320 -9.82 1.63 -17.99
CA GLY A 320 -8.65 0.80 -17.75
C GLY A 320 -8.68 0.06 -16.40
N CYS A 321 -9.87 -0.16 -15.83
CA CYS A 321 -10.04 -0.83 -14.54
C CYS A 321 -11.12 -1.92 -14.62
N VAL A 322 -11.14 -2.80 -13.61
CA VAL A 322 -12.17 -3.84 -13.47
C VAL A 322 -13.52 -3.21 -13.15
N ARG A 323 -14.59 -3.73 -13.77
CA ARG A 323 -15.97 -3.21 -13.59
C ARG A 323 -16.64 -3.82 -12.35
N GLU A 324 -16.33 -5.06 -12.04
CA GLU A 324 -16.90 -5.81 -10.92
C GLU A 324 -16.44 -5.21 -9.60
N ALA A 325 -17.39 -4.76 -8.77
CA ALA A 325 -17.14 -4.04 -7.54
C ALA A 325 -16.30 -4.84 -6.51
N GLU A 326 -16.54 -6.14 -6.42
CA GLU A 326 -15.87 -7.05 -5.49
C GLU A 326 -14.41 -7.26 -5.84
N ARG A 327 -14.06 -7.10 -7.14
CA ARG A 327 -12.72 -7.37 -7.68
C ARG A 327 -11.85 -6.12 -7.83
N ARG A 328 -12.30 -4.96 -7.35
CA ARG A 328 -11.54 -3.71 -7.45
C ARG A 328 -11.53 -2.88 -6.17
N THR A 329 -10.56 -2.03 -6.06
CA THR A 329 -10.48 -0.93 -5.08
C THR A 329 -11.13 0.34 -5.67
N PRO A 330 -11.15 1.49 -4.94
CA PRO A 330 -11.72 2.73 -5.49
C PRO A 330 -10.87 3.39 -6.59
N ILE A 331 -9.84 2.72 -7.08
CA ILE A 331 -9.04 3.22 -8.20
C ILE A 331 -9.82 3.05 -9.50
N ILE A 332 -10.19 4.15 -10.13
CA ILE A 332 -10.84 4.21 -11.45
C ILE A 332 -9.84 4.81 -12.44
N THR A 333 -9.62 4.11 -13.54
CA THR A 333 -8.72 4.58 -14.60
C THR A 333 -9.45 4.69 -15.93
N LEU A 334 -9.15 5.77 -16.65
CA LEU A 334 -9.72 6.09 -17.95
C LEU A 334 -8.59 6.14 -18.96
N ARG A 335 -8.72 5.41 -20.07
CA ARG A 335 -7.71 5.42 -21.16
C ARG A 335 -7.77 6.73 -21.92
N HIS A 336 -6.61 7.30 -22.22
CA HIS A 336 -6.49 8.55 -22.98
C HIS A 336 -5.09 8.67 -23.59
N SER A 337 -4.98 9.18 -24.82
CA SER A 337 -3.67 9.35 -25.49
C SER A 337 -2.79 10.41 -24.82
N ASP A 338 -3.41 11.44 -24.22
CA ASP A 338 -2.74 12.50 -23.46
C ASP A 338 -3.39 12.67 -22.08
N PRO A 339 -3.14 11.75 -21.13
CA PRO A 339 -3.74 11.80 -19.80
C PRO A 339 -3.23 12.97 -18.95
N ALA A 340 -2.01 13.48 -19.24
CA ALA A 340 -1.46 14.65 -18.55
C ALA A 340 -2.30 15.90 -18.81
N ARG A 341 -2.72 16.13 -20.07
CA ARG A 341 -3.62 17.24 -20.45
C ARG A 341 -4.95 17.16 -19.71
N VAL A 342 -5.51 15.96 -19.58
CA VAL A 342 -6.78 15.75 -18.85
C VAL A 342 -6.61 16.12 -17.37
N VAL A 343 -5.56 15.63 -16.72
CA VAL A 343 -5.27 15.90 -15.31
C VAL A 343 -5.00 17.39 -15.07
N ASP A 344 -4.30 18.06 -15.98
CA ASP A 344 -4.06 19.49 -15.89
C ASP A 344 -5.37 20.30 -16.01
N ALA A 345 -6.25 19.91 -16.93
CA ALA A 345 -7.57 20.55 -17.07
C ALA A 345 -8.43 20.38 -15.81
N LEU A 346 -8.45 19.19 -15.20
CA LEU A 346 -9.12 18.91 -13.93
C LEU A 346 -8.53 19.77 -12.80
N ARG A 347 -7.20 19.85 -12.70
CA ARG A 347 -6.49 20.63 -11.69
C ARG A 347 -6.85 22.13 -11.74
N LEU A 348 -6.98 22.71 -12.93
CA LEU A 348 -7.38 24.10 -13.15
C LEU A 348 -8.81 24.38 -12.63
N GLN A 349 -9.64 23.34 -12.50
CA GLN A 349 -11.00 23.40 -11.96
C GLN A 349 -11.09 22.92 -10.49
N GLY A 350 -9.91 22.80 -9.80
CA GLY A 350 -9.88 22.39 -8.39
C GLY A 350 -10.08 20.90 -8.16
N CYS A 351 -10.00 20.04 -9.19
CA CYS A 351 -10.06 18.60 -9.06
C CYS A 351 -8.66 18.00 -9.17
N ILE A 352 -8.19 17.38 -8.09
CA ILE A 352 -6.86 16.76 -7.99
C ILE A 352 -6.97 15.29 -8.35
N ALA A 353 -6.42 14.93 -9.49
CA ALA A 353 -6.29 13.56 -9.99
C ALA A 353 -4.81 13.26 -10.32
N ASP A 354 -4.52 12.06 -10.76
CA ASP A 354 -3.18 11.64 -11.17
C ASP A 354 -3.25 10.94 -12.54
N TYR A 355 -2.10 10.69 -13.14
CA TYR A 355 -2.03 9.93 -14.40
C TYR A 355 -0.88 8.93 -14.40
N ARG A 356 -0.99 7.94 -15.24
CA ARG A 356 0.07 7.00 -15.63
C ARG A 356 0.11 6.94 -17.15
N PRO A 357 1.14 6.37 -17.75
CA PRO A 357 1.19 6.25 -19.21
C PRO A 357 -0.12 5.70 -19.80
N GLY A 358 -0.81 6.49 -20.61
CA GLY A 358 -2.09 6.12 -21.22
C GLY A 358 -3.34 6.14 -20.32
N LEU A 359 -3.23 6.52 -19.04
CA LEU A 359 -4.31 6.41 -18.06
C LEU A 359 -4.48 7.69 -17.21
N VAL A 360 -5.67 8.26 -17.21
CA VAL A 360 -6.13 9.17 -16.14
C VAL A 360 -6.55 8.34 -14.95
N ARG A 361 -6.12 8.67 -13.74
CA ARG A 361 -6.37 7.88 -12.53
C ARG A 361 -7.08 8.72 -11.47
N LEU A 362 -8.25 8.24 -11.05
CA LEU A 362 -9.11 8.83 -10.04
C LEU A 362 -9.23 7.88 -8.86
N SER A 363 -9.05 8.36 -7.65
CA SER A 363 -9.10 7.53 -6.45
C SER A 363 -9.72 8.29 -5.29
N PRO A 364 -11.05 8.29 -5.17
CA PRO A 364 -11.76 8.87 -4.04
C PRO A 364 -11.46 8.12 -2.74
N HIS A 365 -11.57 8.82 -1.62
CA HIS A 365 -11.49 8.25 -0.28
C HIS A 365 -12.80 8.46 0.47
N HIS A 366 -12.92 7.88 1.67
CA HIS A 366 -14.13 7.94 2.51
C HIS A 366 -14.64 9.37 2.78
N PHE A 367 -13.76 10.37 2.74
CA PHE A 367 -14.09 11.78 2.97
C PHE A 367 -14.67 12.51 1.74
N ASN A 368 -14.63 11.91 0.56
CA ASN A 368 -15.24 12.49 -0.63
C ASN A 368 -16.77 12.37 -0.60
N THR A 369 -17.45 13.25 -1.36
CA THR A 369 -18.89 13.27 -1.49
C THR A 369 -19.34 12.79 -2.87
N GLU A 370 -20.61 12.39 -2.97
CA GLU A 370 -21.23 12.02 -4.24
C GLU A 370 -21.30 13.22 -5.21
N ASP A 371 -21.54 14.42 -4.68
CA ASP A 371 -21.56 15.66 -5.48
C ASP A 371 -20.19 15.95 -6.12
N GLU A 372 -19.08 15.62 -5.42
CA GLU A 372 -17.74 15.71 -6.00
C GLU A 372 -17.53 14.73 -7.15
N MET A 373 -18.14 13.53 -7.08
CA MET A 373 -18.08 12.56 -8.18
C MET A 373 -18.84 13.06 -9.40
N ASP A 374 -20.06 13.61 -9.19
CA ASP A 374 -20.85 14.19 -10.27
C ASP A 374 -20.13 15.37 -10.92
N ARG A 375 -19.59 16.27 -10.09
CA ARG A 375 -18.81 17.40 -10.60
C ARG A 375 -17.57 16.97 -11.38
N THR A 376 -16.89 15.92 -10.93
CA THR A 376 -15.73 15.35 -11.66
C THR A 376 -16.18 14.81 -13.03
N LEU A 377 -17.32 14.12 -13.10
CA LEU A 377 -17.87 13.62 -14.36
C LEU A 377 -18.26 14.76 -15.35
N GLU A 378 -18.83 15.86 -14.83
CA GLU A 378 -19.10 17.05 -15.66
C GLU A 378 -17.80 17.63 -16.25
N LEU A 379 -16.72 17.69 -15.45
CA LEU A 379 -15.42 18.18 -15.91
C LEU A 379 -14.74 17.23 -16.91
N LEU A 380 -14.95 15.93 -16.78
CA LEU A 380 -14.41 14.92 -17.68
C LEU A 380 -15.12 14.87 -19.05
N ALA A 381 -16.42 15.17 -19.09
CA ALA A 381 -17.24 15.04 -20.31
C ALA A 381 -16.64 15.71 -21.56
N PRO A 382 -16.15 16.97 -21.51
CA PRO A 382 -15.56 17.64 -22.69
C PRO A 382 -14.12 17.18 -23.00
N LEU A 383 -13.49 16.39 -22.11
CA LEU A 383 -12.07 15.99 -22.22
C LEU A 383 -11.91 14.62 -22.86
N ARG A 384 -13.02 13.89 -23.07
CA ARG A 384 -13.00 12.57 -23.72
C ARG A 384 -12.52 12.66 -25.16
N GLU A 385 -11.69 11.70 -25.56
CA GLU A 385 -11.35 11.54 -26.99
C GLU A 385 -12.60 11.07 -27.77
N THR A 386 -12.95 11.79 -28.80
CA THR A 386 -13.85 11.26 -29.83
C THR A 386 -13.04 10.33 -30.69
N VAL A 387 -13.30 9.02 -30.61
CA VAL A 387 -12.79 8.08 -31.60
C VAL A 387 -13.32 8.57 -32.96
N PRO A 388 -12.48 8.87 -33.96
CA PRO A 388 -12.97 9.12 -35.31
C PRO A 388 -13.75 7.87 -35.74
N VAL A 389 -15.01 8.06 -36.10
CA VAL A 389 -15.88 7.02 -36.70
C VAL A 389 -15.30 6.59 -38.05
#